data_e0f6a792bfd0ed7d539fcb06f092d6d4
#
_entry.id   e0f6a792bfd0ed7d539fcb06f092d6d4
#
_cell.length_a   1.000
_cell.length_b   1.000
_cell.length_c   1.000
_cell.angle_alpha   90.00
_cell.angle_beta   90.00
_cell.angle_gamma   90.00
#
_symmetry.space_group_name_H-M   'P 1'
#
loop_
_entity.id
_entity.type
_entity.pdbx_description
1 polymer ?
#
loop_
_entity_poly.entity_id
_entity_poly.type
_entity_poly.pdbx_seq_one_letter_code
_entity_poly.pdbx_strand_id
1 'polypeptide(L)'
;MNKFGLLLLVLTIGVSVQQTNIDINKLYDKFAILVRGLANSEDYKCSATLVSKKEQMLGIINKILAEVKAGKKFKDAVYAHLFDFLGVDGLGTNCNLFKVADTLLGLMNEAGIKKIGNNIANNSKAIYGLFNDILTKESLDDKLVAAGKIIKIVTNIYVL
;
A
#
# COMPACT_ATOMS: atom_id res chain seq x y z
N MET A 1 13.39 -11.17 -7.12
CA MET A 1 12.57 -11.09 -5.87
C MET A 1 12.31 -9.64 -5.55
N ASN A 2 11.13 -9.14 -5.82
CA ASN A 2 10.85 -7.71 -5.89
C ASN A 2 10.37 -7.10 -4.58
N LYS A 3 11.15 -6.16 -4.12
CA LYS A 3 11.28 -5.56 -2.80
C LYS A 3 10.40 -4.31 -2.57
N PHE A 4 9.58 -3.90 -3.55
CA PHE A 4 9.00 -2.55 -3.61
C PHE A 4 7.55 -2.39 -3.09
N GLY A 5 6.69 -3.38 -3.18
CA GLY A 5 5.32 -3.26 -2.66
C GLY A 5 5.29 -3.13 -1.14
N LEU A 6 6.22 -3.87 -0.51
CA LEU A 6 6.48 -3.75 0.92
C LEU A 6 7.12 -2.40 1.25
N LEU A 7 7.97 -1.89 0.35
CA LEU A 7 8.65 -0.61 0.50
C LEU A 7 7.65 0.56 0.53
N LEU A 8 6.55 0.49 -0.24
CA LEU A 8 5.54 1.55 -0.25
C LEU A 8 4.75 1.58 1.07
N LEU A 9 4.38 0.41 1.59
CA LEU A 9 3.75 0.31 2.92
C LEU A 9 4.66 0.87 4.01
N VAL A 10 5.93 0.50 3.96
CA VAL A 10 6.89 0.87 4.98
C VAL A 10 7.44 2.28 4.76
N LEU A 11 7.49 2.80 3.52
CA LEU A 11 7.85 4.20 3.24
C LEU A 11 6.77 5.18 3.73
N THR A 12 5.49 4.89 3.55
CA THR A 12 4.42 5.73 4.10
C THR A 12 4.43 5.73 5.62
N ILE A 13 4.78 4.60 6.25
CA ILE A 13 4.94 4.49 7.69
C ILE A 13 6.27 5.15 8.14
N GLY A 14 7.37 4.92 7.42
CA GLY A 14 8.72 5.37 7.82
C GLY A 14 8.92 6.89 7.73
N VAL A 15 8.41 7.55 6.71
CA VAL A 15 8.48 9.02 6.58
C VAL A 15 7.65 9.72 7.65
N SER A 16 6.57 9.08 8.10
CA SER A 16 5.68 9.64 9.10
C SER A 16 6.20 9.48 10.55
N VAL A 17 7.00 8.44 10.82
CA VAL A 17 7.47 8.11 12.19
C VAL A 17 8.59 9.04 12.68
N GLN A 18 9.29 9.77 11.79
CA GLN A 18 10.37 10.67 12.20
C GLN A 18 9.88 12.01 12.78
N GLN A 19 8.62 12.38 12.64
CA GLN A 19 8.15 13.72 13.01
C GLN A 19 6.99 13.83 13.99
N THR A 20 6.28 12.74 14.35
CA THR A 20 5.14 12.82 15.30
C THR A 20 4.92 11.48 16.02
N ASN A 21 4.28 11.50 17.19
CA ASN A 21 3.76 10.31 17.90
C ASN A 21 2.60 9.67 17.08
N ILE A 22 2.94 9.05 15.95
CA ILE A 22 1.95 8.41 15.09
C ILE A 22 1.54 7.07 15.70
N ASP A 23 0.25 6.93 15.91
CA ASP A 23 -0.36 5.65 16.28
C ASP A 23 -0.31 4.68 15.08
N ILE A 24 0.69 3.80 15.08
CA ILE A 24 0.93 2.81 14.02
C ILE A 24 -0.29 1.90 13.82
N ASN A 25 -1.03 1.59 14.88
CA ASN A 25 -2.25 0.78 14.79
C ASN A 25 -3.30 1.46 13.94
N LYS A 26 -3.55 2.76 14.20
CA LYS A 26 -4.50 3.55 13.42
C LYS A 26 -4.06 3.72 11.98
N LEU A 27 -2.76 3.95 11.75
CA LEU A 27 -2.21 4.07 10.40
C LEU A 27 -2.38 2.75 9.62
N TYR A 28 -2.13 1.62 10.27
CA TYR A 28 -2.33 0.30 9.67
C TYR A 28 -3.79 0.06 9.28
N ASP A 29 -4.74 0.38 10.16
CA ASP A 29 -6.17 0.24 9.86
C ASP A 29 -6.58 1.10 8.66
N LYS A 30 -6.10 2.34 8.58
CA LYS A 30 -6.37 3.22 7.44
C LYS A 30 -5.73 2.71 6.14
N PHE A 31 -4.55 2.12 6.22
CA PHE A 31 -3.94 1.45 5.08
C PHE A 31 -4.78 0.25 4.58
N ALA A 32 -5.26 -0.61 5.48
CA ALA A 32 -6.13 -1.73 5.09
C ALA A 32 -7.42 -1.26 4.39
N ILE A 33 -7.98 -0.11 4.79
CA ILE A 33 -9.14 0.50 4.12
C ILE A 33 -8.75 1.04 2.73
N LEU A 34 -7.62 1.73 2.59
CA LEU A 34 -7.13 2.22 1.30
C LEU A 34 -6.95 1.06 0.31
N VAL A 35 -6.46 -0.09 0.78
CA VAL A 35 -6.27 -1.30 -0.04
C VAL A 35 -7.59 -1.83 -0.63
N ARG A 36 -8.75 -1.57 -0.01
CA ARG A 36 -10.06 -1.88 -0.64
C ARG A 36 -10.23 -1.15 -1.97
N GLY A 37 -9.75 0.08 -2.08
CA GLY A 37 -9.78 0.84 -3.33
C GLY A 37 -8.90 0.25 -4.43
N LEU A 38 -7.88 -0.51 -4.08
CA LEU A 38 -7.01 -1.21 -5.03
C LEU A 38 -7.61 -2.55 -5.50
N ALA A 39 -8.66 -3.06 -4.86
CA ALA A 39 -9.23 -4.37 -5.19
C ALA A 39 -9.86 -4.40 -6.59
N ASN A 40 -9.75 -5.55 -7.26
CA ASN A 40 -10.43 -5.83 -8.51
C ASN A 40 -11.83 -6.42 -8.31
N SER A 41 -12.08 -7.00 -7.15
CA SER A 41 -13.36 -7.60 -6.78
C SER A 41 -13.90 -6.97 -5.50
N GLU A 42 -15.20 -7.09 -5.29
CA GLU A 42 -15.86 -6.65 -4.05
C GLU A 42 -15.56 -7.57 -2.85
N ASP A 43 -14.89 -8.71 -3.07
CA ASP A 43 -14.52 -9.64 -1.99
C ASP A 43 -13.46 -9.05 -1.05
N TYR A 44 -12.70 -8.05 -1.52
CA TYR A 44 -11.66 -7.36 -0.74
C TYR A 44 -10.70 -8.29 0.01
N LYS A 45 -10.34 -9.41 -0.60
CA LYS A 45 -9.54 -10.48 0.04
C LYS A 45 -8.24 -9.98 0.66
N CYS A 46 -7.53 -9.08 -0.03
CA CYS A 46 -6.31 -8.49 0.51
C CYS A 46 -6.59 -7.66 1.76
N SER A 47 -7.57 -6.77 1.72
CA SER A 47 -7.95 -5.95 2.89
C SER A 47 -8.39 -6.84 4.06
N ALA A 48 -9.20 -7.86 3.80
CA ALA A 48 -9.62 -8.82 4.82
C ALA A 48 -8.43 -9.58 5.43
N THR A 49 -7.46 -9.98 4.60
CA THR A 49 -6.21 -10.62 5.06
C THR A 49 -5.40 -9.67 5.94
N LEU A 50 -5.23 -8.40 5.51
CA LEU A 50 -4.54 -7.39 6.32
C LEU A 50 -5.20 -7.21 7.67
N VAL A 51 -6.53 -7.11 7.72
CA VAL A 51 -7.27 -6.97 8.98
C VAL A 51 -7.11 -8.21 9.87
N SER A 52 -7.28 -9.42 9.32
CA SER A 52 -7.20 -10.66 10.08
C SER A 52 -5.79 -10.99 10.58
N LYS A 53 -4.74 -10.51 9.90
CA LYS A 53 -3.33 -10.73 10.25
C LYS A 53 -2.68 -9.50 10.88
N LYS A 54 -3.47 -8.52 11.34
CA LYS A 54 -2.99 -7.23 11.87
C LYS A 54 -1.89 -7.40 12.92
N GLU A 55 -2.11 -8.22 13.93
CA GLU A 55 -1.14 -8.41 15.02
C GLU A 55 0.20 -8.95 14.50
N GLN A 56 0.16 -9.93 13.60
CA GLN A 56 1.36 -10.49 12.99
C GLN A 56 2.11 -9.45 12.17
N MET A 57 1.39 -8.68 11.35
CA MET A 57 1.95 -7.60 10.52
C MET A 57 2.56 -6.49 11.37
N LEU A 58 1.86 -6.06 12.42
CA LEU A 58 2.36 -5.04 13.35
C LEU A 58 3.59 -5.53 14.12
N GLY A 59 3.64 -6.81 14.47
CA GLY A 59 4.82 -7.41 15.06
C GLY A 59 6.07 -7.30 14.18
N ILE A 60 5.92 -7.56 12.86
CA ILE A 60 7.01 -7.42 11.88
C ILE A 60 7.40 -5.94 11.71
N ILE A 61 6.42 -5.05 11.56
CA ILE A 61 6.65 -3.61 11.43
C ILE A 61 7.41 -3.06 12.65
N ASN A 62 7.01 -3.46 13.86
CA ASN A 62 7.66 -3.02 15.09
C ASN A 62 9.12 -3.50 15.20
N LYS A 63 9.44 -4.73 14.73
CA LYS A 63 10.82 -5.21 14.63
C LYS A 63 11.65 -4.32 13.71
N ILE A 64 11.14 -4.01 12.51
CA ILE A 64 11.80 -3.12 11.55
C ILE A 64 12.06 -1.75 12.18
N LEU A 65 11.05 -1.16 12.81
CA LEU A 65 11.18 0.14 13.47
C LEU A 65 12.19 0.13 14.61
N ALA A 66 12.24 -0.94 15.40
CA ALA A 66 13.23 -1.09 16.47
C ALA A 66 14.66 -1.12 15.91
N GLU A 67 14.90 -1.87 14.81
CA GLU A 67 16.19 -1.91 14.15
C GLU A 67 16.60 -0.55 13.57
N VAL A 68 15.66 0.18 12.96
CA VAL A 68 15.90 1.54 12.45
C VAL A 68 16.24 2.52 13.59
N LYS A 69 15.52 2.44 14.71
CA LYS A 69 15.82 3.23 15.90
C LYS A 69 17.18 2.90 16.50
N ALA A 70 17.64 1.65 16.36
CA ALA A 70 18.99 1.21 16.74
C ALA A 70 20.09 1.63 15.74
N GLY A 71 19.76 2.43 14.71
CA GLY A 71 20.70 2.98 13.75
C GLY A 71 20.89 2.14 12.46
N LYS A 72 20.16 1.05 12.29
CA LYS A 72 20.19 0.28 11.04
C LYS A 72 19.52 1.07 9.92
N LYS A 73 20.11 1.05 8.72
CA LYS A 73 19.46 1.68 7.56
C LYS A 73 18.12 1.03 7.30
N PHE A 74 17.10 1.85 7.05
CA PHE A 74 15.73 1.40 6.82
C PHE A 74 15.62 0.26 5.79
N LYS A 75 16.31 0.39 4.65
CA LYS A 75 16.37 -0.64 3.61
C LYS A 75 16.85 -1.99 4.14
N ASP A 76 17.91 -1.99 4.95
CA ASP A 76 18.52 -3.21 5.46
C ASP A 76 17.64 -3.87 6.54
N ALA A 77 16.93 -3.06 7.34
CA ALA A 77 15.94 -3.54 8.29
C ALA A 77 14.75 -4.21 7.57
N VAL A 78 14.23 -3.58 6.52
CA VAL A 78 13.14 -4.18 5.71
C VAL A 78 13.58 -5.50 5.06
N TYR A 79 14.80 -5.57 4.54
CA TYR A 79 15.31 -6.80 3.94
C TYR A 79 15.49 -7.94 4.94
N ALA A 80 15.91 -7.64 6.15
CA ALA A 80 16.06 -8.64 7.20
C ALA A 80 14.73 -9.34 7.53
N HIS A 81 13.60 -8.62 7.42
CA HIS A 81 12.28 -9.14 7.73
C HIS A 81 11.39 -9.45 6.50
N LEU A 82 11.98 -9.46 5.31
CA LEU A 82 11.21 -9.72 4.07
C LEU A 82 10.54 -11.10 4.09
N PHE A 83 11.24 -12.12 4.58
CA PHE A 83 10.68 -13.47 4.66
C PHE A 83 9.60 -13.59 5.74
N ASP A 84 9.68 -12.82 6.81
CA ASP A 84 8.63 -12.76 7.83
C ASP A 84 7.32 -12.28 7.20
N PHE A 85 7.37 -11.25 6.34
CA PHE A 85 6.21 -10.77 5.60
C PHE A 85 5.67 -11.80 4.60
N LEU A 86 6.57 -12.44 3.84
CA LEU A 86 6.17 -13.45 2.87
C LEU A 86 5.59 -14.70 3.54
N GLY A 87 5.95 -14.95 4.78
CA GLY A 87 5.44 -16.03 5.63
C GLY A 87 4.07 -15.74 6.24
N VAL A 88 3.53 -14.51 6.11
CA VAL A 88 2.16 -14.22 6.56
C VAL A 88 1.17 -14.91 5.63
N ASP A 89 0.43 -15.86 6.18
CA ASP A 89 -0.50 -16.71 5.44
C ASP A 89 -1.57 -15.87 4.71
N GLY A 90 -1.75 -16.15 3.42
CA GLY A 90 -2.70 -15.47 2.54
C GLY A 90 -2.22 -14.10 2.01
N LEU A 91 -1.16 -13.50 2.55
CA LEU A 91 -0.72 -12.17 2.10
C LEU A 91 -0.20 -12.21 0.66
N GLY A 92 0.63 -13.19 0.33
CA GLY A 92 1.19 -13.35 -1.03
C GLY A 92 0.12 -13.56 -2.09
N THR A 93 -0.86 -14.43 -1.80
CA THR A 93 -1.94 -14.79 -2.73
C THR A 93 -3.04 -13.75 -2.80
N ASN A 94 -3.61 -13.36 -1.66
CA ASN A 94 -4.76 -12.47 -1.61
C ASN A 94 -4.42 -11.01 -1.95
N CYS A 95 -3.19 -10.57 -1.63
CA CYS A 95 -2.72 -9.23 -2.00
C CYS A 95 -1.95 -9.20 -3.33
N ASN A 96 -1.76 -10.35 -4.00
CA ASN A 96 -1.09 -10.42 -5.30
C ASN A 96 0.28 -9.70 -5.29
N LEU A 97 1.03 -9.86 -4.18
CA LEU A 97 2.23 -9.06 -3.88
C LEU A 97 3.27 -9.07 -4.99
N PHE A 98 3.48 -10.22 -5.65
CA PHE A 98 4.45 -10.33 -6.75
C PHE A 98 4.07 -9.44 -7.93
N LYS A 99 2.78 -9.43 -8.30
CA LYS A 99 2.29 -8.60 -9.41
C LYS A 99 2.31 -7.12 -9.07
N VAL A 100 1.96 -6.77 -7.82
CA VAL A 100 2.08 -5.40 -7.32
C VAL A 100 3.53 -4.93 -7.42
N ALA A 101 4.48 -5.76 -7.00
CA ALA A 101 5.91 -5.45 -7.07
C ALA A 101 6.41 -5.30 -8.51
N ASP A 102 6.05 -6.21 -9.41
CA ASP A 102 6.41 -6.12 -10.83
C ASP A 102 5.87 -4.85 -11.48
N THR A 103 4.61 -4.51 -11.18
CA THR A 103 3.99 -3.28 -11.72
C THR A 103 4.73 -2.04 -11.21
N LEU A 104 5.03 -1.96 -9.92
CA LEU A 104 5.78 -0.83 -9.35
C LEU A 104 7.16 -0.66 -9.98
N LEU A 105 7.88 -1.75 -10.20
CA LEU A 105 9.18 -1.68 -10.88
C LEU A 105 9.05 -1.20 -12.32
N GLY A 106 8.02 -1.67 -13.03
CA GLY A 106 7.73 -1.23 -14.39
C GLY A 106 7.37 0.26 -14.48
N LEU A 107 6.85 0.86 -13.38
CA LEU A 107 6.52 2.28 -13.33
C LEU A 107 7.73 3.19 -13.05
N MET A 108 8.88 2.64 -12.63
CA MET A 108 10.06 3.42 -12.24
C MET A 108 10.95 3.86 -13.42
N ASN A 109 10.59 3.52 -14.64
CA ASN A 109 11.32 3.91 -15.84
C ASN A 109 10.49 4.90 -16.69
N GLU A 110 11.11 5.45 -17.73
CA GLU A 110 10.48 6.44 -18.61
C GLU A 110 9.17 5.92 -19.26
N ALA A 111 9.17 4.66 -19.69
CA ALA A 111 7.98 4.03 -20.25
C ALA A 111 6.84 3.91 -19.23
N GLY A 112 7.18 3.61 -17.97
CA GLY A 112 6.22 3.59 -16.87
C GLY A 112 5.64 4.96 -16.56
N ILE A 113 6.45 6.01 -16.57
CA ILE A 113 5.98 7.40 -16.39
C ILE A 113 5.02 7.79 -17.51
N LYS A 114 5.34 7.47 -18.77
CA LYS A 114 4.43 7.67 -19.91
C LYS A 114 3.11 6.90 -19.73
N LYS A 115 3.18 5.67 -19.23
CA LYS A 115 1.99 4.86 -18.92
C LYS A 115 1.10 5.51 -17.87
N ILE A 116 1.67 6.06 -16.81
CA ILE A 116 0.94 6.83 -15.79
C ILE A 116 0.23 8.02 -16.45
N GLY A 117 0.94 8.81 -17.25
CA GLY A 117 0.36 9.95 -17.98
C GLY A 117 -0.82 9.55 -18.87
N ASN A 118 -0.67 8.47 -19.65
CA ASN A 118 -1.73 7.94 -20.50
C ASN A 118 -2.93 7.44 -19.67
N ASN A 119 -2.69 6.76 -18.55
CA ASN A 119 -3.77 6.30 -17.67
C ASN A 119 -4.56 7.49 -17.10
N ILE A 120 -3.90 8.55 -16.69
CA ILE A 120 -4.54 9.79 -16.21
C ILE A 120 -5.39 10.41 -17.32
N ALA A 121 -4.82 10.59 -18.51
CA ALA A 121 -5.52 11.20 -19.63
C ALA A 121 -6.76 10.40 -20.04
N ASN A 122 -6.61 9.09 -20.20
CA ASN A 122 -7.69 8.19 -20.64
C ASN A 122 -8.81 8.02 -19.60
N ASN A 123 -8.51 8.25 -18.32
CA ASN A 123 -9.45 8.05 -17.21
C ASN A 123 -9.76 9.35 -16.46
N SER A 124 -9.50 10.50 -17.05
CA SER A 124 -9.63 11.82 -16.41
C SER A 124 -11.00 12.05 -15.77
N LYS A 125 -12.09 11.65 -16.44
CA LYS A 125 -13.45 11.76 -15.91
C LYS A 125 -13.67 10.91 -14.66
N ALA A 126 -13.20 9.66 -14.67
CA ALA A 126 -13.31 8.76 -13.51
C ALA A 126 -12.47 9.28 -12.34
N ILE A 127 -11.24 9.73 -12.60
CA ILE A 127 -10.37 10.32 -11.60
C ILE A 127 -11.00 11.57 -10.99
N TYR A 128 -11.57 12.46 -11.82
CA TYR A 128 -12.27 13.66 -11.34
C TYR A 128 -13.44 13.30 -10.41
N GLY A 129 -14.26 12.29 -10.77
CA GLY A 129 -15.34 11.81 -9.93
C GLY A 129 -14.85 11.31 -8.57
N LEU A 130 -13.75 10.55 -8.55
CA LEU A 130 -13.14 10.05 -7.32
C LEU A 130 -12.51 11.18 -6.47
N PHE A 131 -11.94 12.20 -7.09
CA PHE A 131 -11.51 13.41 -6.36
C PHE A 131 -12.68 14.13 -5.73
N ASN A 132 -13.81 14.26 -6.43
CA ASN A 132 -15.02 14.82 -5.87
C ASN A 132 -15.52 14.00 -4.67
N ASP A 133 -15.47 12.67 -4.75
CA ASP A 133 -15.77 11.78 -3.61
C ASP A 133 -14.87 12.07 -2.40
N ILE A 134 -13.56 12.27 -2.62
CA ILE A 134 -12.63 12.62 -1.54
C ILE A 134 -12.99 13.96 -0.89
N LEU A 135 -13.47 14.91 -1.67
CA LEU A 135 -13.83 16.25 -1.16
C LEU A 135 -15.17 16.27 -0.45
N THR A 136 -16.16 15.53 -0.94
CA THR A 136 -17.57 15.66 -0.52
C THR A 136 -18.03 14.59 0.47
N LYS A 137 -17.47 13.39 0.44
CA LYS A 137 -17.85 12.33 1.39
C LYS A 137 -17.46 12.71 2.81
N GLU A 138 -18.31 12.40 3.77
CA GLU A 138 -18.05 12.67 5.19
C GLU A 138 -17.10 11.64 5.79
N SER A 139 -17.29 10.37 5.44
CA SER A 139 -16.49 9.26 5.98
C SER A 139 -15.06 9.28 5.48
N LEU A 140 -14.09 9.29 6.41
CA LEU A 140 -12.67 9.14 6.08
C LEU A 140 -12.40 7.82 5.37
N ASP A 141 -13.11 6.76 5.71
CA ASP A 141 -12.94 5.44 5.12
C ASP A 141 -13.34 5.46 3.63
N ASP A 142 -14.44 6.13 3.29
CA ASP A 142 -14.86 6.30 1.89
C ASP A 142 -13.85 7.14 1.09
N LYS A 143 -13.27 8.17 1.70
CA LYS A 143 -12.21 8.97 1.10
C LYS A 143 -10.96 8.13 0.80
N LEU A 144 -10.58 7.25 1.74
CA LEU A 144 -9.44 6.35 1.57
C LEU A 144 -9.70 5.31 0.46
N VAL A 145 -10.91 4.77 0.38
CA VAL A 145 -11.30 3.87 -0.72
C VAL A 145 -11.22 4.60 -2.06
N ALA A 146 -11.73 5.82 -2.15
CA ALA A 146 -11.63 6.63 -3.37
C ALA A 146 -10.17 6.91 -3.76
N ALA A 147 -9.31 7.24 -2.79
CA ALA A 147 -7.88 7.41 -3.01
C ALA A 147 -7.22 6.12 -3.54
N GLY A 148 -7.55 4.96 -2.96
CA GLY A 148 -7.07 3.66 -3.46
C GLY A 148 -7.51 3.40 -4.91
N LYS A 149 -8.75 3.73 -5.26
CA LYS A 149 -9.25 3.62 -6.65
C LYS A 149 -8.48 4.53 -7.61
N ILE A 150 -8.12 5.74 -7.21
CA ILE A 150 -7.28 6.64 -8.02
C ILE A 150 -5.91 6.00 -8.24
N ILE A 151 -5.27 5.50 -7.18
CA ILE A 151 -3.97 4.81 -7.28
C ILE A 151 -4.08 3.65 -8.26
N LYS A 152 -5.11 2.81 -8.15
CA LYS A 152 -5.37 1.69 -9.06
C LYS A 152 -5.44 2.13 -10.52
N ILE A 153 -6.24 3.16 -10.82
CA ILE A 153 -6.42 3.67 -12.19
C ILE A 153 -5.11 4.21 -12.73
N VAL A 154 -4.40 5.02 -11.95
CA VAL A 154 -3.18 5.71 -12.39
C VAL A 154 -2.03 4.75 -12.59
N THR A 155 -1.84 3.81 -11.68
CA THR A 155 -0.68 2.90 -11.67
C THR A 155 -0.95 1.56 -12.32
N ASN A 156 -2.22 1.18 -12.49
CA ASN A 156 -2.66 -0.18 -12.84
C ASN A 156 -2.20 -1.25 -11.81
N ILE A 157 -1.97 -0.83 -10.57
CA ILE A 157 -1.72 -1.73 -9.43
C ILE A 157 -3.07 -2.16 -8.88
N TYR A 158 -3.25 -3.46 -8.69
CA TYR A 158 -4.45 -4.01 -8.07
C TYR A 158 -4.15 -5.23 -7.21
N VAL A 159 -5.02 -5.44 -6.24
CA VAL A 159 -5.03 -6.59 -5.32
C VAL A 159 -6.30 -7.43 -5.52
N LEU A 160 -6.33 -8.64 -5.01
CA LEU A 160 -7.49 -9.54 -5.04
C LEU A 160 -8.42 -9.28 -3.88
#